data_fe84f06bebfeb1450121077fc1503615
#
_entry.id   fe84f06bebfeb1450121077fc1503615
#
_cell.length_a   1.000
_cell.length_b   1.000
_cell.length_c   1.000
_cell.angle_alpha   90.00
_cell.angle_beta   90.00
_cell.angle_gamma   90.00
#
_symmetry.space_group_name_H-M   'P 1'
#
loop_
_entity.id
_entity.type
_entity.pdbx_description
1 polymer ?
#
loop_
_entity_poly.entity_id
_entity_poly.type
_entity_poly.pdbx_seq_one_letter_code
_entity_poly.pdbx_strand_id
1 'polypeptide(L)'
;MTPLYDAIRAFSAQGPVRLHIPGHKGKPLPIPELTGAAALDVTELGPTGDLFHGGEPFDSAQRLWAEDFSMDCCQFLTGGSPLG
;
A
#
# COMPACT_ATOMS: atom_id res chain seq x y z
N MET A 1 -5.48 -13.92 1.28
CA MET A 1 -5.96 -12.75 0.52
C MET A 1 -5.41 -11.48 1.15
N THR A 2 -4.74 -10.66 0.36
CA THR A 2 -4.06 -9.45 0.82
C THR A 2 -4.29 -8.31 -0.19
N PRO A 3 -5.49 -7.67 -0.17
CA PRO A 3 -5.90 -6.75 -1.23
C PRO A 3 -4.91 -5.62 -1.51
N LEU A 4 -4.37 -5.00 -0.46
CA LEU A 4 -3.43 -3.90 -0.60
C LEU A 4 -2.07 -4.36 -1.15
N TYR A 5 -1.52 -5.42 -0.60
CA TYR A 5 -0.26 -6.00 -1.07
C TYR A 5 -0.38 -6.50 -2.52
N ASP A 6 -1.50 -7.16 -2.84
CA ASP A 6 -1.75 -7.68 -4.18
C ASP A 6 -1.84 -6.56 -5.21
N ALA A 7 -2.50 -5.44 -4.87
CA ALA A 7 -2.61 -4.27 -5.74
C ALA A 7 -1.22 -3.64 -6.00
N ILE A 8 -0.40 -3.50 -4.98
CA ILE A 8 0.96 -2.94 -5.10
C ILE A 8 1.84 -3.86 -5.94
N ARG A 9 1.77 -5.17 -5.72
CA ARG A 9 2.53 -6.13 -6.53
C ARG A 9 2.11 -6.13 -7.99
N ALA A 10 0.82 -6.07 -8.25
CA ALA A 10 0.29 -6.01 -9.62
C ALA A 10 0.78 -4.76 -10.35
N PHE A 11 0.78 -3.61 -9.66
CA PHE A 11 1.32 -2.37 -10.23
C PHE A 11 2.82 -2.50 -10.55
N SER A 12 3.61 -3.01 -9.61
CA SER A 12 5.05 -3.19 -9.80
C SER A 12 5.36 -4.16 -10.95
N ALA A 13 4.58 -5.23 -11.07
CA ALA A 13 4.78 -6.26 -12.12
C ALA A 13 4.53 -5.73 -13.54
N GLN A 14 3.76 -4.65 -13.70
CA GLN A 14 3.53 -4.02 -15.00
C GLN A 14 4.78 -3.30 -15.54
N GLY A 15 5.81 -3.11 -14.72
CA GLY A 15 7.04 -2.42 -15.10
C GLY A 15 6.83 -0.95 -15.47
N PRO A 16 6.05 -0.18 -14.68
CA PRO A 16 5.70 1.19 -15.07
C PRO A 16 6.93 2.10 -15.07
N VAL A 17 6.91 3.12 -15.92
CA VAL A 17 7.86 4.23 -15.83
C VAL A 17 7.39 5.13 -14.69
N ARG A 18 8.18 5.21 -13.62
CA ARG A 18 7.81 5.91 -12.39
C ARG A 18 8.31 7.36 -12.44
N LEU A 19 7.40 8.29 -12.60
CA LEU A 19 7.67 9.73 -12.55
C LEU A 19 7.15 10.36 -11.25
N HIS A 20 6.55 9.55 -10.38
CA HIS A 20 6.02 9.95 -9.07
C HIS A 20 7.05 9.68 -7.96
N ILE A 21 6.81 10.23 -6.77
CA ILE A 21 7.56 9.86 -5.57
C ILE A 21 7.25 8.40 -5.21
N PRO A 22 8.13 7.70 -4.48
CA PRO A 22 9.41 8.18 -3.94
C PRO A 22 10.52 8.29 -5.01
N GLY A 23 11.56 9.04 -4.65
CA GLY A 23 12.64 9.40 -5.57
C GLY A 23 13.51 8.25 -6.08
N HIS A 24 13.53 7.12 -5.38
CA HIS A 24 14.30 5.93 -5.83
C HIS A 24 13.68 5.25 -7.08
N LYS A 25 12.42 5.58 -7.42
CA LYS A 25 11.71 5.08 -8.61
C LYS A 25 11.64 3.55 -8.73
N GLY A 26 11.61 2.86 -7.59
CA GLY A 26 11.57 1.40 -7.53
C GLY A 26 12.87 0.70 -7.89
N LYS A 27 13.97 1.45 -8.03
CA LYS A 27 15.28 0.89 -8.37
C LYS A 27 15.96 0.28 -7.15
N PRO A 28 16.91 -0.65 -7.36
CA PRO A 28 17.66 -1.21 -6.24
C PRO A 28 18.31 -0.14 -5.38
N LEU A 29 18.25 -0.33 -4.05
CA LEU A 29 18.89 0.53 -3.09
C LEU A 29 20.32 0.05 -2.78
N PRO A 30 21.20 0.95 -2.26
CA PRO A 30 22.56 0.52 -1.85
C PRO A 30 22.53 -0.46 -0.68
N ILE A 31 21.42 -0.61 0.01
CA ILE A 31 21.24 -1.57 1.11
C ILE A 31 20.49 -2.78 0.54
N PRO A 32 21.16 -3.94 0.34
CA PRO A 32 20.55 -5.10 -0.31
C PRO A 32 19.26 -5.59 0.36
N GLU A 33 19.18 -5.49 1.69
CA GLU A 33 18.03 -5.94 2.48
C GLU A 33 16.76 -5.16 2.16
N LEU A 34 16.89 -3.93 1.65
CA LEU A 34 15.75 -3.05 1.34
C LEU A 34 15.40 -3.00 -0.15
N THR A 35 16.19 -3.67 -1.00
CA THR A 35 15.98 -3.61 -2.47
C THR A 35 14.60 -4.12 -2.88
N GLY A 36 14.13 -5.21 -2.26
CA GLY A 36 12.79 -5.73 -2.52
C GLY A 36 11.68 -4.78 -2.11
N ALA A 37 11.87 -4.07 -1.01
CA ALA A 37 10.91 -3.08 -0.54
C ALA A 37 10.80 -1.87 -1.48
N ALA A 38 11.91 -1.43 -2.06
CA ALA A 38 11.92 -0.30 -2.99
C ALA A 38 11.02 -0.53 -4.21
N ALA A 39 10.97 -1.78 -4.70
CA ALA A 39 10.11 -2.13 -5.82
C ALA A 39 8.62 -2.01 -5.50
N LEU A 40 8.25 -2.11 -4.24
CA LEU A 40 6.88 -2.04 -3.75
C LEU A 40 6.53 -0.70 -3.12
N ASP A 41 7.50 0.22 -3.03
CA ASP A 41 7.31 1.52 -2.40
C ASP A 41 6.73 2.51 -3.41
N VAL A 42 5.47 2.86 -3.22
CA VAL A 42 4.70 3.74 -4.11
C VAL A 42 3.91 4.76 -3.30
N THR A 43 3.46 5.81 -3.98
CA THR A 43 2.54 6.80 -3.39
C THR A 43 1.09 6.47 -3.76
N GLU A 44 0.16 7.37 -3.47
CA GLU A 44 -1.25 7.23 -3.86
C GLU A 44 -1.39 7.34 -5.37
N LEU A 45 -1.75 6.24 -6.00
CA LEU A 45 -1.95 6.14 -7.43
C LEU A 45 -3.30 5.47 -7.69
N GLY A 46 -3.84 5.65 -8.89
CA GLY A 46 -5.10 4.98 -9.24
C GLY A 46 -5.12 3.50 -8.88
N PRO A 47 -4.16 2.69 -9.35
CA PRO A 47 -4.16 1.25 -9.07
C PRO A 47 -3.87 0.87 -7.61
N THR A 48 -3.17 1.71 -6.86
CA THR A 48 -2.78 1.42 -5.47
C THR A 48 -3.69 2.10 -4.44
N GLY A 49 -4.53 3.04 -4.86
CA GLY A 49 -5.52 3.70 -4.03
C GLY A 49 -4.97 4.82 -3.17
N ASP A 50 -5.89 5.46 -2.47
CA ASP A 50 -5.62 6.55 -1.53
C ASP A 50 -6.43 6.31 -0.26
N LEU A 51 -5.74 6.16 0.87
CA LEU A 51 -6.39 5.86 2.16
C LEU A 51 -7.44 6.90 2.56
N PHE A 52 -7.16 8.18 2.32
CA PHE A 52 -8.04 9.27 2.75
C PHE A 52 -9.26 9.46 1.85
N HIS A 53 -9.16 9.05 0.58
CA HIS A 53 -10.31 9.08 -0.33
C HIS A 53 -11.18 7.83 -0.23
N GLY A 54 -10.67 6.76 0.38
CA GLY A 54 -11.38 5.49 0.45
C GLY A 54 -11.36 4.75 -0.88
N GLY A 55 -12.19 3.72 -0.99
CA GLY A 55 -12.25 2.86 -2.17
C GLY A 55 -11.23 1.72 -2.13
N GLU A 56 -11.16 0.97 -3.20
CA GLU A 56 -10.23 -0.16 -3.30
C GLU A 56 -8.80 0.29 -3.58
N PRO A 57 -7.77 -0.42 -3.08
CA PRO A 57 -7.85 -1.70 -2.33
C PRO A 57 -8.02 -1.54 -0.82
N PHE A 58 -8.08 -0.30 -0.31
CA PHE A 58 -8.13 -0.04 1.13
C PHE A 58 -9.42 -0.54 1.78
N ASP A 59 -10.57 -0.36 1.13
CA ASP A 59 -11.84 -0.80 1.69
C ASP A 59 -11.85 -2.30 1.95
N SER A 60 -11.36 -3.10 1.00
CA SER A 60 -11.26 -4.55 1.17
C SER A 60 -10.29 -4.93 2.27
N ALA A 61 -9.13 -4.26 2.35
CA ALA A 61 -8.14 -4.54 3.39
C ALA A 61 -8.71 -4.23 4.79
N GLN A 62 -9.36 -3.09 4.96
CA GLN A 62 -9.96 -2.70 6.23
C GLN A 62 -11.10 -3.63 6.64
N ARG A 63 -11.91 -4.07 5.68
CA ARG A 63 -12.98 -5.04 5.95
C ARG A 63 -12.42 -6.36 6.46
N LEU A 64 -11.36 -6.88 5.84
CA LEU A 64 -10.74 -8.14 6.29
C LEU A 64 -10.17 -8.03 7.69
N TRP A 65 -9.57 -6.90 8.05
CA TRP A 65 -9.11 -6.65 9.42
C TRP A 65 -10.27 -6.65 10.41
N ALA A 66 -11.38 -5.97 10.07
CA ALA A 66 -12.56 -5.95 10.93
C ALA A 66 -13.11 -7.36 11.14
N GLU A 67 -13.20 -8.17 10.09
CA GLU A 67 -13.66 -9.56 10.16
C GLU A 67 -12.76 -10.40 11.07
N ASP A 68 -11.43 -10.30 10.92
CA ASP A 68 -10.47 -11.06 11.71
C ASP A 68 -10.59 -10.77 13.21
N PHE A 69 -10.93 -9.56 13.59
CA PHE A 69 -11.10 -9.17 14.99
C PHE A 69 -12.57 -9.14 15.44
N SER A 70 -13.50 -9.61 14.61
CA SER A 70 -14.93 -9.63 14.90
C SER A 70 -15.48 -8.25 15.27
N MET A 71 -15.04 -7.23 14.55
CA MET A 71 -15.46 -5.84 14.74
C MET A 71 -16.36 -5.39 13.59
N ASP A 72 -17.16 -4.35 13.85
CA ASP A 72 -18.08 -3.82 12.85
C ASP A 72 -17.34 -3.08 11.73
N CYS A 73 -16.25 -2.41 12.07
CA CYS A 73 -15.42 -1.69 11.10
C CYS A 73 -13.97 -1.59 11.56
N CYS A 74 -13.09 -1.28 10.62
CA CYS A 74 -11.69 -1.00 10.87
C CYS A 74 -11.26 0.20 10.03
N GLN A 75 -10.47 1.09 10.61
CA GLN A 75 -9.90 2.23 9.91
C GLN A 75 -8.40 2.27 10.12
N PHE A 76 -7.63 2.25 9.02
CA PHE A 76 -6.18 2.39 9.09
C PHE A 76 -5.80 3.83 9.41
N LEU A 77 -4.74 3.99 10.20
CA LEU A 77 -4.23 5.29 10.63
C LEU A 77 -2.80 5.46 10.15
N THR A 78 -2.45 6.64 9.66
CA THR A 78 -1.10 6.94 9.19
C THR A 78 -0.19 7.48 10.29
N GLY A 79 -0.76 8.05 11.34
CA GLY A 79 -0.02 8.68 12.44
C GLY A 79 0.09 7.84 13.70
N GLY A 80 -0.28 6.57 13.63
CA GLY A 80 -0.26 5.66 14.77
C GLY A 80 -1.46 5.81 15.69
N SER A 81 -1.52 4.97 16.73
CA SER A 81 -2.67 4.89 17.63
C SER A 81 -3.03 6.20 18.36
N PRO A 82 -2.08 7.13 18.65
CA PRO A 82 -2.47 8.42 19.25
C PRO A 82 -3.45 9.25 18.43
N LEU A 83 -3.56 9.00 17.13
CA LEU A 83 -4.49 9.70 16.24
C LEU A 83 -5.85 9.00 16.10
N GLY A 84 -5.96 7.84 16.68
CA GLY A 84 -7.19 7.04 16.61
C GLY A 84 -8.26 7.43 17.60
#